data_d79818c7f3fcf93e418a3202ea7786a9
#
_entry.id   d79818c7f3fcf93e418a3202ea7786a9
#
_cell.length_a   1.000
_cell.length_b   1.000
_cell.length_c   1.000
_cell.angle_alpha   90.00
_cell.angle_beta   90.00
_cell.angle_gamma   90.00
#
_symmetry.space_group_name_H-M   'P 1'
#
loop_
_entity.id
_entity.type
_entity.pdbx_description
1 polymer ?
#
loop_
_entity_poly.entity_id
_entity_poly.type
_entity_poly.pdbx_seq_one_letter_code
_entity_poly.pdbx_strand_id
1 'polypeptide(L)'
;MIGRIVEIADDKRHLFAHRGFMVVRDTEGDRKELGQVPLDDIGAVIANAHGLSYTNNLLVELARRGAPFVLCAANHSPVGMLLPVDGNFEQSRRIDAQLAAKRPIHKQMWAAIVRSKLEQQAAVLEAIGAPSVPLLALAKKVKSGDAGNLEAQGARRYWGLLFGEDFRRDQGAG
;
A
#
# COMPACT_ATOMS: atom_id res chain seq x y z
N MET A 1 14.95 -4.96 6.40
CA MET A 1 14.62 -3.54 6.18
C MET A 1 13.47 -3.52 5.17
N ILE A 2 12.41 -2.75 5.39
CA ILE A 2 11.34 -2.61 4.39
C ILE A 2 11.89 -1.68 3.32
N GLY A 3 12.02 -2.16 2.06
CA GLY A 3 12.47 -1.35 0.94
C GLY A 3 11.48 -0.22 0.60
N ARG A 4 11.93 0.76 -0.19
CA ARG A 4 11.10 1.88 -0.64
C ARG A 4 10.00 1.41 -1.58
N ILE A 5 8.81 1.98 -1.45
CA ILE A 5 7.77 1.87 -2.46
C ILE A 5 7.98 3.02 -3.44
N VAL A 6 8.20 2.68 -4.72
CA VAL A 6 8.43 3.66 -5.79
C VAL A 6 7.20 3.68 -6.68
N GLU A 7 6.48 4.78 -6.65
CA GLU A 7 5.33 5.01 -7.52
C GLU A 7 5.76 5.87 -8.72
N ILE A 8 5.35 5.46 -9.92
CA ILE A 8 5.51 6.21 -11.16
C ILE A 8 4.13 6.67 -11.61
N ALA A 9 3.82 7.93 -11.31
CA ALA A 9 2.50 8.53 -11.55
C ALA A 9 2.43 9.38 -12.81
N ASP A 10 3.59 9.85 -13.33
CA ASP A 10 3.64 10.69 -14.53
C ASP A 10 3.71 9.84 -15.80
N ASP A 11 2.96 10.22 -16.82
CA ASP A 11 3.01 9.64 -18.15
C ASP A 11 4.34 9.91 -18.86
N LYS A 12 4.55 9.21 -20.00
CA LYS A 12 5.69 9.41 -20.89
C LYS A 12 7.03 9.13 -20.21
N ARG A 13 7.06 8.13 -19.36
CA ARG A 13 8.26 7.66 -18.67
C ARG A 13 8.74 6.32 -19.24
N HIS A 14 10.04 6.16 -19.32
CA HIS A 14 10.72 4.91 -19.65
C HIS A 14 11.56 4.45 -18.47
N LEU A 15 11.33 3.20 -18.04
CA LEU A 15 12.01 2.60 -16.90
C LEU A 15 12.98 1.52 -17.38
N PHE A 16 14.20 1.56 -16.91
CA PHE A 16 15.20 0.52 -17.25
C PHE A 16 16.22 0.33 -16.11
N ALA A 17 16.86 -0.83 -16.10
CA ALA A 17 17.95 -1.12 -15.17
C ALA A 17 19.28 -0.69 -15.78
N HIS A 18 20.09 0.06 -15.02
CA HIS A 18 21.44 0.46 -15.40
C HIS A 18 22.35 0.51 -14.17
N ARG A 19 23.46 -0.24 -14.21
CA ARG A 19 24.51 -0.25 -13.16
C ARG A 19 23.97 -0.38 -11.72
N GLY A 20 22.98 -1.24 -11.50
CA GLY A 20 22.39 -1.46 -10.16
C GLY A 20 21.30 -0.45 -9.76
N PHE A 21 20.89 0.43 -10.66
CA PHE A 21 19.83 1.39 -10.45
C PHE A 21 18.64 1.12 -11.36
N MET A 22 17.44 1.40 -10.88
CA MET A 22 16.28 1.68 -11.74
C MET A 22 16.37 3.13 -12.16
N VAL A 23 16.45 3.38 -13.46
CA VAL A 23 16.53 4.71 -14.05
C VAL A 23 15.19 5.07 -14.66
N VAL A 24 14.73 6.30 -14.38
CA VAL A 24 13.52 6.89 -14.96
C VAL A 24 13.95 7.95 -15.97
N ARG A 25 13.50 7.79 -17.21
CA ARG A 25 13.81 8.70 -18.33
C ARG A 25 12.52 9.23 -18.95
N ASP A 26 12.54 10.45 -19.43
CA ASP A 26 11.49 10.98 -20.27
C ASP A 26 11.49 10.27 -21.65
N THR A 27 10.31 10.00 -22.23
CA THR A 27 10.20 9.44 -23.57
C THR A 27 10.11 10.52 -24.64
N GLU A 28 9.86 11.78 -24.26
CA GLU A 28 9.75 12.94 -25.16
C GLU A 28 11.02 13.82 -25.10
N GLY A 29 11.20 14.64 -26.12
CA GLY A 29 12.32 15.58 -26.20
C GLY A 29 13.68 14.89 -26.20
N ASP A 30 14.60 15.45 -25.40
CA ASP A 30 16.00 14.99 -25.31
C ASP A 30 16.19 13.65 -24.57
N ARG A 31 15.10 12.96 -24.21
CA ARG A 31 15.13 11.72 -23.42
C ARG A 31 15.95 11.84 -22.14
N LYS A 32 15.76 12.94 -21.46
CA LYS A 32 16.50 13.29 -20.24
C LYS A 32 16.25 12.26 -19.13
N GLU A 33 17.27 11.89 -18.41
CA GLU A 33 17.17 11.15 -17.17
C GLU A 33 16.58 12.05 -16.09
N LEU A 34 15.48 11.60 -15.48
CA LEU A 34 14.72 12.34 -14.47
C LEU A 34 15.12 11.96 -13.06
N GLY A 35 15.58 10.73 -12.87
CA GLY A 35 16.03 10.22 -11.60
C GLY A 35 16.44 8.76 -11.65
N GLN A 36 17.07 8.31 -10.57
CA GLN A 36 17.44 6.93 -10.39
C GLN A 36 17.26 6.49 -8.94
N VAL A 37 16.95 5.21 -8.74
CA VAL A 37 16.80 4.59 -7.42
C VAL A 37 17.62 3.32 -7.39
N PRO A 38 18.47 3.08 -6.37
CA PRO A 38 19.19 1.82 -6.24
C PRO A 38 18.20 0.64 -6.21
N LEU A 39 18.42 -0.37 -7.02
CA LEU A 39 17.54 -1.55 -7.10
C LEU A 39 17.41 -2.28 -5.76
N ASP A 40 18.48 -2.28 -4.96
CA ASP A 40 18.51 -2.95 -3.66
C ASP A 40 17.68 -2.20 -2.58
N ASP A 41 17.35 -0.93 -2.82
CA ASP A 41 16.50 -0.13 -1.94
C ASP A 41 15.01 -0.26 -2.28
N ILE A 42 14.66 -0.89 -3.41
CA ILE A 42 13.29 -0.98 -3.89
C ILE A 42 12.58 -2.16 -3.23
N GLY A 43 11.51 -1.88 -2.50
CA GLY A 43 10.61 -2.89 -1.93
C GLY A 43 9.42 -3.24 -2.83
N ALA A 44 8.96 -2.27 -3.64
CA ALA A 44 7.94 -2.46 -4.66
C ALA A 44 7.96 -1.32 -5.67
N VAL A 45 7.50 -1.56 -6.89
CA VAL A 45 7.25 -0.53 -7.91
C VAL A 45 5.77 -0.52 -8.24
N ILE A 46 5.15 0.67 -8.26
CA ILE A 46 3.76 0.88 -8.66
C ILE A 46 3.76 1.67 -9.97
N ALA A 47 3.39 1.01 -11.06
CA ALA A 47 3.24 1.60 -12.38
C ALA A 47 1.82 2.19 -12.51
N ASN A 48 1.66 3.43 -12.06
CA ASN A 48 0.37 4.11 -11.94
C ASN A 48 0.02 5.02 -13.12
N ALA A 49 0.99 5.32 -13.99
CA ALA A 49 0.77 6.12 -15.19
C ALA A 49 0.46 5.24 -16.42
N HIS A 50 -0.26 5.79 -17.40
CA HIS A 50 -0.69 5.03 -18.59
C HIS A 50 0.38 4.97 -19.68
N GLY A 51 1.12 6.04 -19.87
CA GLY A 51 2.16 6.16 -20.89
C GLY A 51 3.52 5.62 -20.46
N LEU A 52 3.56 4.52 -19.70
CA LEU A 52 4.80 3.92 -19.25
C LEU A 52 5.34 2.89 -20.25
N SER A 53 6.65 2.90 -20.41
CA SER A 53 7.39 1.79 -21.03
C SER A 53 8.50 1.32 -20.09
N TYR A 54 8.84 0.03 -20.16
CA TYR A 54 9.87 -0.52 -19.30
C TYR A 54 10.58 -1.69 -19.99
N THR A 55 11.83 -1.92 -19.61
CA THR A 55 12.60 -3.02 -20.18
C THR A 55 12.35 -4.32 -19.42
N ASN A 56 12.33 -5.44 -20.13
CA ASN A 56 12.26 -6.76 -19.51
C ASN A 56 13.39 -6.98 -18.48
N ASN A 57 14.61 -6.46 -18.78
CA ASN A 57 15.74 -6.58 -17.84
C ASN A 57 15.44 -5.91 -16.48
N LEU A 58 14.73 -4.77 -16.46
CA LEU A 58 14.30 -4.14 -15.20
C LEU A 58 13.39 -5.06 -14.40
N LEU A 59 12.41 -5.68 -15.06
CA LEU A 59 11.47 -6.59 -14.40
C LEU A 59 12.19 -7.82 -13.82
N VAL A 60 13.15 -8.37 -14.56
CA VAL A 60 14.01 -9.49 -14.09
C VAL A 60 14.84 -9.07 -12.88
N GLU A 61 15.44 -7.90 -12.90
CA GLU A 61 16.27 -7.41 -11.79
C GLU A 61 15.45 -7.10 -10.53
N LEU A 62 14.22 -6.59 -10.69
CA LEU A 62 13.27 -6.41 -9.57
C LEU A 62 12.83 -7.76 -9.00
N ALA A 63 12.45 -8.70 -9.87
CA ALA A 63 12.02 -10.05 -9.46
C ALA A 63 13.13 -10.79 -8.69
N ARG A 64 14.39 -10.72 -9.15
CA ARG A 64 15.54 -11.32 -8.45
C ARG A 64 15.75 -10.77 -7.04
N ARG A 65 15.36 -9.52 -6.80
CA ARG A 65 15.44 -8.84 -5.49
C ARG A 65 14.20 -9.00 -4.65
N GLY A 66 13.21 -9.72 -5.14
CA GLY A 66 11.95 -9.93 -4.43
C GLY A 66 11.02 -8.70 -4.45
N ALA A 67 11.29 -7.71 -5.30
CA ALA A 67 10.48 -6.51 -5.43
C ALA A 67 9.33 -6.73 -6.44
N PRO A 68 8.05 -6.72 -6.02
CA PRO A 68 6.91 -6.81 -6.93
C PRO A 68 6.79 -5.56 -7.80
N PHE A 69 6.24 -5.76 -9.01
CA PHE A 69 5.89 -4.69 -9.93
C PHE A 69 4.38 -4.69 -10.17
N VAL A 70 3.70 -3.65 -9.73
CA VAL A 70 2.23 -3.52 -9.74
C VAL A 70 1.80 -2.69 -10.94
N LEU A 71 0.82 -3.19 -11.69
CA LEU A 71 0.19 -2.49 -12.81
C LEU A 71 -1.13 -1.89 -12.36
N CYS A 72 -1.34 -0.61 -12.65
CA CYS A 72 -2.60 0.09 -12.37
C CYS A 72 -3.37 0.40 -13.66
N ALA A 73 -4.70 0.35 -13.57
CA ALA A 73 -5.61 0.77 -14.62
C ALA A 73 -5.79 2.31 -14.65
N ALA A 74 -6.59 2.80 -15.61
CA ALA A 74 -6.89 4.22 -15.79
C ALA A 74 -7.52 4.91 -14.57
N ASN A 75 -8.22 4.17 -13.76
CA ASN A 75 -8.80 4.63 -12.50
C ASN A 75 -7.84 4.49 -11.30
N HIS A 76 -6.55 4.25 -11.56
CA HIS A 76 -5.49 4.03 -10.58
C HIS A 76 -5.66 2.77 -9.70
N SER A 77 -6.63 1.91 -10.02
CA SER A 77 -6.80 0.64 -9.33
C SER A 77 -5.76 -0.39 -9.79
N PRO A 78 -5.13 -1.16 -8.90
CA PRO A 78 -4.23 -2.22 -9.29
C PRO A 78 -5.01 -3.34 -10.00
N VAL A 79 -4.53 -3.74 -11.19
CA VAL A 79 -5.16 -4.75 -12.05
C VAL A 79 -4.27 -5.95 -12.31
N GLY A 80 -2.98 -5.84 -12.03
CA GLY A 80 -2.03 -6.92 -12.24
C GLY A 80 -0.76 -6.74 -11.43
N MET A 81 -0.02 -7.83 -11.24
CA MET A 81 1.23 -7.81 -10.49
C MET A 81 2.19 -8.84 -11.04
N LEU A 82 3.44 -8.42 -11.26
CA LEU A 82 4.56 -9.32 -11.44
C LEU A 82 5.13 -9.66 -10.07
N LEU A 83 5.17 -10.93 -9.74
CA LEU A 83 5.76 -11.45 -8.51
C LEU A 83 6.99 -12.29 -8.82
N PRO A 84 8.01 -12.29 -7.96
CA PRO A 84 9.12 -13.24 -8.04
C PRO A 84 8.60 -14.69 -7.98
N VAL A 85 9.12 -15.55 -8.86
CA VAL A 85 8.83 -17.00 -8.79
C VAL A 85 9.64 -17.64 -7.66
N ASP A 86 10.91 -17.24 -7.53
CA ASP A 86 11.76 -17.65 -6.43
C ASP A 86 11.46 -16.79 -5.20
N GLY A 87 10.34 -17.08 -4.55
CA GLY A 87 9.99 -16.45 -3.28
C GLY A 87 10.89 -16.94 -2.15
N ASN A 88 10.97 -16.15 -1.10
CA ASN A 88 11.60 -16.54 0.15
C ASN A 88 11.11 -17.94 0.55
N PHE A 89 12.01 -18.89 0.79
CA PHE A 89 11.72 -20.27 1.22
C PHE A 89 10.78 -20.35 2.45
N GLU A 90 10.67 -19.27 3.22
CA GLU A 90 9.71 -19.13 4.31
C GLU A 90 8.27 -18.88 3.85
N GLN A 91 8.04 -18.54 2.58
CA GLN A 91 6.70 -18.14 2.10
C GLN A 91 5.69 -19.28 2.26
N SER A 92 6.05 -20.49 1.84
CA SER A 92 5.20 -21.68 2.02
C SER A 92 4.88 -21.90 3.50
N ARG A 93 5.90 -21.87 4.37
CA ARG A 93 5.72 -22.01 5.83
C ARG A 93 4.82 -20.93 6.42
N ARG A 94 4.93 -19.68 5.94
CA ARG A 94 4.06 -18.57 6.39
C ARG A 94 2.63 -18.75 5.92
N ILE A 95 2.42 -19.18 4.68
CA ILE A 95 1.09 -19.49 4.15
C ILE A 95 0.47 -20.65 4.94
N ASP A 96 1.21 -21.73 5.17
CA ASP A 96 0.73 -22.87 5.96
C ASP A 96 0.36 -22.44 7.39
N ALA A 97 1.18 -21.59 8.02
CA ALA A 97 0.89 -21.06 9.35
C ALA A 97 -0.38 -20.16 9.36
N GLN A 98 -0.61 -19.38 8.29
CA GLN A 98 -1.81 -18.57 8.16
C GLN A 98 -3.06 -19.44 7.95
N LEU A 99 -2.97 -20.48 7.12
CA LEU A 99 -4.06 -21.43 6.87
C LEU A 99 -4.38 -22.26 8.12
N ALA A 100 -3.36 -22.66 8.88
CA ALA A 100 -3.51 -23.39 10.13
C ALA A 100 -3.92 -22.51 11.32
N ALA A 101 -3.93 -21.19 11.17
CA ALA A 101 -4.26 -20.26 12.24
C ALA A 101 -5.70 -20.47 12.73
N LYS A 102 -5.86 -20.68 14.04
CA LYS A 102 -7.17 -20.91 14.65
C LYS A 102 -7.94 -19.58 14.78
N ARG A 103 -9.28 -19.69 14.79
CA ARG A 103 -10.20 -18.54 14.93
C ARG A 103 -9.85 -17.53 16.06
N PRO A 104 -9.35 -17.94 17.24
CA PRO A 104 -8.91 -17.00 18.26
C PRO A 104 -7.78 -16.08 17.81
N ILE A 105 -6.81 -16.62 17.05
CA ILE A 105 -5.68 -15.84 16.51
C ILE A 105 -6.19 -14.78 15.51
N HIS A 106 -7.05 -15.18 14.58
CA HIS A 106 -7.68 -14.24 13.63
C HIS A 106 -8.41 -13.11 14.35
N LYS A 107 -9.17 -13.45 15.41
CA LYS A 107 -9.88 -12.43 16.22
C LYS A 107 -8.94 -11.48 16.96
N GLN A 108 -7.80 -11.96 17.45
CA GLN A 108 -6.79 -11.13 18.10
C GLN A 108 -6.09 -10.23 17.09
N MET A 109 -5.71 -10.76 15.92
CA MET A 109 -5.12 -9.98 14.83
C MET A 109 -6.08 -8.91 14.35
N TRP A 110 -7.36 -9.25 14.14
CA TRP A 110 -8.37 -8.27 13.75
C TRP A 110 -8.51 -7.15 14.77
N ALA A 111 -8.57 -7.47 16.06
CA ALA A 111 -8.62 -6.45 17.12
C ALA A 111 -7.39 -5.54 17.13
N ALA A 112 -6.20 -6.08 16.86
CA ALA A 112 -4.97 -5.29 16.76
C ALA A 112 -5.01 -4.34 15.56
N ILE A 113 -5.47 -4.82 14.39
CA ILE A 113 -5.63 -4.01 13.17
C ILE A 113 -6.63 -2.87 13.40
N VAL A 114 -7.80 -3.17 13.97
CA VAL A 114 -8.83 -2.16 14.25
C VAL A 114 -8.30 -1.10 15.22
N ARG A 115 -7.60 -1.52 16.28
CA ARG A 115 -7.00 -0.58 17.24
C ARG A 115 -6.00 0.34 16.55
N SER A 116 -5.04 -0.22 15.82
CA SER A 116 -4.04 0.55 15.09
C SER A 116 -4.68 1.51 14.08
N LYS A 117 -5.71 1.07 13.34
CA LYS A 117 -6.46 1.94 12.43
C LYS A 117 -7.07 3.15 13.14
N LEU A 118 -7.74 2.93 14.28
CA LEU A 118 -8.37 4.02 15.05
C LEU A 118 -7.32 5.00 15.61
N GLU A 119 -6.18 4.49 16.07
CA GLU A 119 -5.06 5.30 16.54
C GLU A 119 -4.45 6.15 15.43
N GLN A 120 -4.22 5.56 14.23
CA GLN A 120 -3.72 6.30 13.08
C GLN A 120 -4.71 7.36 12.59
N GLN A 121 -6.00 7.04 12.54
CA GLN A 121 -7.04 8.00 12.21
C GLN A 121 -7.09 9.15 13.22
N ALA A 122 -6.93 8.86 14.51
CA ALA A 122 -6.84 9.89 15.54
C ALA A 122 -5.61 10.80 15.36
N ALA A 123 -4.46 10.23 15.01
CA ALA A 123 -3.24 11.00 14.73
C ALA A 123 -3.42 11.94 13.52
N VAL A 124 -4.11 11.49 12.46
CA VAL A 124 -4.43 12.36 11.31
C VAL A 124 -5.33 13.52 11.74
N LEU A 125 -6.40 13.26 12.51
CA LEU A 125 -7.28 14.33 13.01
C LEU A 125 -6.53 15.33 13.88
N GLU A 126 -5.66 14.84 14.75
CA GLU A 126 -4.81 15.71 15.59
C GLU A 126 -3.90 16.61 14.76
N ALA A 127 -3.27 16.06 13.70
CA ALA A 127 -2.39 16.81 12.81
C ALA A 127 -3.09 17.95 12.07
N ILE A 128 -4.41 17.85 11.84
CA ILE A 128 -5.22 18.90 11.20
C ILE A 128 -6.00 19.76 12.22
N GLY A 129 -5.74 19.59 13.54
CA GLY A 129 -6.43 20.33 14.60
C GLY A 129 -7.87 19.90 14.85
N ALA A 130 -8.30 18.73 14.35
CA ALA A 130 -9.64 18.19 14.59
C ALA A 130 -9.68 17.30 15.84
N PRO A 131 -10.87 17.07 16.46
CA PRO A 131 -11.00 16.28 17.69
C PRO A 131 -10.59 14.80 17.50
N SER A 132 -9.46 14.38 18.09
CA SER A 132 -8.92 13.00 18.02
C SER A 132 -9.40 12.09 19.16
N VAL A 133 -9.73 12.67 20.32
CA VAL A 133 -10.09 11.97 21.55
C VAL A 133 -11.21 10.92 21.39
N PRO A 134 -12.28 11.17 20.61
CA PRO A 134 -13.33 10.18 20.41
C PRO A 134 -12.85 8.88 19.77
N LEU A 135 -11.87 8.94 18.84
CA LEU A 135 -11.31 7.75 18.18
C LEU A 135 -10.39 6.98 19.13
N LEU A 136 -9.56 7.69 19.91
CA LEU A 136 -8.70 7.08 20.93
C LEU A 136 -9.53 6.36 22.01
N ALA A 137 -10.68 6.92 22.38
CA ALA A 137 -11.60 6.26 23.30
C ALA A 137 -12.21 4.97 22.72
N LEU A 138 -12.49 4.92 21.42
CA LEU A 138 -12.91 3.70 20.75
C LEU A 138 -11.77 2.69 20.66
N ALA A 139 -10.55 3.10 20.33
CA ALA A 139 -9.38 2.22 20.22
C ALA A 139 -9.14 1.43 21.53
N LYS A 140 -9.27 2.09 22.70
CA LYS A 140 -9.14 1.46 24.01
C LYS A 140 -10.21 0.41 24.32
N LYS A 141 -11.37 0.49 23.68
CA LYS A 141 -12.52 -0.42 23.90
C LYS A 141 -12.51 -1.62 22.97
N VAL A 142 -11.61 -1.67 21.95
CA VAL A 142 -11.56 -2.77 20.98
C VAL A 142 -11.24 -4.09 21.67
N LYS A 143 -12.18 -5.04 21.58
CA LYS A 143 -12.06 -6.41 22.09
C LYS A 143 -11.76 -7.39 20.95
N SER A 144 -11.43 -8.63 21.31
CA SER A 144 -11.15 -9.71 20.37
C SER A 144 -12.25 -9.84 19.31
N GLY A 145 -11.86 -9.76 18.04
CA GLY A 145 -12.76 -9.84 16.89
C GLY A 145 -13.63 -8.62 16.65
N ASP A 146 -13.39 -7.51 17.37
CA ASP A 146 -14.18 -6.28 17.29
C ASP A 146 -15.70 -6.52 17.40
N ALA A 147 -16.11 -7.29 18.40
CA ALA A 147 -17.50 -7.67 18.60
C ALA A 147 -18.46 -6.46 18.74
N GLY A 148 -17.93 -5.29 19.12
CA GLY A 148 -18.70 -4.03 19.20
C GLY A 148 -18.75 -3.24 17.90
N ASN A 149 -18.17 -3.75 16.80
CA ASN A 149 -18.07 -3.05 15.51
C ASN A 149 -17.54 -1.60 15.65
N LEU A 150 -16.48 -1.46 16.46
CA LEU A 150 -15.85 -0.16 16.75
C LEU A 150 -15.11 0.40 15.55
N GLU A 151 -14.69 -0.49 14.61
CA GLU A 151 -14.16 -0.10 13.33
C GLU A 151 -15.13 0.78 12.55
N ALA A 152 -16.37 0.32 12.35
CA ALA A 152 -17.40 1.06 11.62
C ALA A 152 -17.82 2.35 12.34
N GLN A 153 -17.90 2.31 13.69
CA GLN A 153 -18.17 3.50 14.49
C GLN A 153 -17.05 4.54 14.34
N GLY A 154 -15.80 4.10 14.36
CA GLY A 154 -14.63 4.97 14.17
C GLY A 154 -14.58 5.55 12.77
N ALA A 155 -14.79 4.72 11.74
CA ALA A 155 -14.82 5.17 10.35
C ALA A 155 -15.88 6.27 10.13
N ARG A 156 -17.10 6.08 10.65
CA ARG A 156 -18.17 7.07 10.53
C ARG A 156 -17.79 8.41 11.17
N ARG A 157 -17.18 8.37 12.36
CA ARG A 157 -16.75 9.59 13.05
C ARG A 157 -15.55 10.25 12.35
N TYR A 158 -14.58 9.45 11.90
CA TYR A 158 -13.40 9.94 11.22
C TYR A 158 -13.75 10.72 9.95
N TRP A 159 -14.58 10.15 9.09
CA TRP A 159 -14.94 10.79 7.84
C TRP A 159 -15.76 12.08 8.04
N GLY A 160 -16.68 12.08 9.01
CA GLY A 160 -17.41 13.28 9.36
C GLY A 160 -16.54 14.40 9.93
N LEU A 161 -15.54 14.06 10.75
CA LEU A 161 -14.59 15.05 11.29
C LEU A 161 -13.56 15.55 10.26
N LEU A 162 -13.22 14.70 9.27
CA LEU A 162 -12.23 15.04 8.24
C LEU A 162 -12.81 15.90 7.11
N PHE A 163 -14.02 15.58 6.65
CA PHE A 163 -14.64 16.18 5.46
C PHE A 163 -15.96 16.92 5.74
N GLY A 164 -16.43 16.94 6.99
CA GLY A 164 -17.70 17.54 7.38
C GLY A 164 -18.86 16.53 7.45
N GLU A 165 -19.94 16.94 8.09
CA GLU A 165 -21.10 16.06 8.38
C GLU A 165 -21.85 15.59 7.12
N ASP A 166 -21.80 16.34 6.03
CA ASP A 166 -22.43 16.03 4.75
C ASP A 166 -21.65 15.00 3.92
N PHE A 167 -20.43 14.64 4.33
CA PHE A 167 -19.62 13.68 3.62
C PHE A 167 -20.25 12.27 3.66
N ARG A 168 -20.56 11.74 2.49
CA ARG A 168 -20.98 10.35 2.30
C ARG A 168 -19.96 9.61 1.45
N ARG A 169 -19.39 8.55 2.01
CA ARG A 169 -18.55 7.65 1.26
C ARG A 169 -19.42 6.88 0.27
N ASP A 170 -19.19 7.07 -1.02
CA ASP A 170 -19.82 6.26 -2.05
C ASP A 170 -19.26 4.82 -1.96
N GLN A 171 -20.14 3.87 -1.66
CA GLN A 171 -19.81 2.44 -1.57
C GLN A 171 -20.19 1.69 -2.86
N GLY A 172 -20.69 2.40 -3.87
CA GLY A 172 -21.29 1.84 -5.07
C GLY A 172 -20.41 1.77 -6.32
N ALA A 173 -19.17 2.25 -6.26
CA ALA A 173 -18.23 2.22 -7.39
C ALA A 173 -17.15 1.15 -7.15
N GLY A 174 -17.48 -0.11 -7.37
CA GLY A 174 -16.59 -1.27 -7.37
C GLY A 174 -17.00 -2.20 -8.48
#